data_137ce372e06236478f61fece76667770
#
_entry.id   137ce372e06236478f61fece76667770
#
_cell.length_a   1.000
_cell.length_b   1.000
_cell.length_c   1.000
_cell.angle_alpha   90.00
_cell.angle_beta   90.00
_cell.angle_gamma   90.00
#
_symmetry.space_group_name_H-M   'P 1'
#
loop_
_entity.id
_entity.type
_entity.pdbx_description
1 polymer ?
#
loop_
_entity_poly.entity_id
_entity_poly.type
_entity_poly.pdbx_seq_one_letter_code
_entity_poly.pdbx_strand_id
1 'polypeptide(L)'
;MPHTLPLHPSSSSRTRFARRRLATASAALSLSLMLGHGAAHAQVNAEASAAVESGAQEAALPAELAKVAKLPVEQQARWLRTAARQGTLEKLDDATLTALFKSLDPQTVPDYVAAGPIGHPSYEFTMLRQERISGKWSDTPDHMLVKVTRSPLRVYAKWLPDGAHSGQEVIYDSAKRADEMYGHLGGLLGKVPMWTAVDGTLARAQSNHQVRDLGTEFVANLYLTEAKKYREAGALKPTHVEAKTVKGVRVVALTYETPGGRPQFYAKKETLGLDLRQPYFRTVESYDNDGRVFEKIVFERITPKSLDETAFDPKNPDYKF
;
A
#
# COMPACT_ATOMS: atom_id res chain seq x y z
N MET A 1 -57.55 10.77 0.92
CA MET A 1 -57.35 12.05 1.67
C MET A 1 -55.97 12.02 2.24
N PRO A 2 -55.05 12.88 1.79
CA PRO A 2 -53.69 12.92 2.30
C PRO A 2 -53.55 13.95 3.42
N HIS A 3 -52.91 13.55 4.52
CA HIS A 3 -52.55 14.44 5.63
C HIS A 3 -51.16 15.03 5.38
N THR A 4 -51.15 16.33 5.15
CA THR A 4 -49.96 17.18 5.12
C THR A 4 -49.50 17.52 6.54
N LEU A 5 -48.20 17.35 6.82
CA LEU A 5 -47.54 17.85 8.03
C LEU A 5 -46.64 19.03 7.68
N PRO A 6 -46.53 20.07 8.54
CA PRO A 6 -45.86 21.32 8.21
C PRO A 6 -44.35 21.29 8.53
N LEU A 7 -43.59 22.01 7.69
CA LEU A 7 -42.17 22.32 7.86
C LEU A 7 -41.94 23.36 8.96
N HIS A 8 -41.04 23.11 9.89
CA HIS A 8 -40.49 24.10 10.81
C HIS A 8 -39.09 24.53 10.34
N PRO A 9 -38.76 25.81 10.35
CA PRO A 9 -37.41 26.29 10.02
C PRO A 9 -36.50 26.26 11.24
N SER A 10 -35.30 25.66 11.11
CA SER A 10 -34.25 25.73 12.14
C SER A 10 -33.37 26.96 11.94
N SER A 11 -33.28 27.75 13.01
CA SER A 11 -32.48 28.95 13.16
C SER A 11 -30.98 28.67 13.16
N SER A 12 -30.25 29.47 12.37
CA SER A 12 -28.79 29.54 12.37
C SER A 12 -28.28 30.33 13.56
N SER A 13 -27.49 29.78 14.45
CA SER A 13 -26.67 30.51 15.40
C SER A 13 -25.22 30.55 14.93
N ARG A 14 -24.82 31.75 14.47
CA ARG A 14 -23.43 32.12 14.20
C ARG A 14 -22.73 32.44 15.52
N THR A 15 -21.77 31.59 15.92
CA THR A 15 -20.85 31.95 17.02
C THR A 15 -19.54 32.46 16.41
N ARG A 16 -19.31 33.75 16.59
CA ARG A 16 -18.04 34.44 16.28
C ARG A 16 -17.04 34.13 17.40
N PHE A 17 -15.92 33.52 17.09
CA PHE A 17 -14.76 33.46 17.99
C PHE A 17 -13.73 34.49 17.61
N ALA A 18 -13.42 35.32 18.59
CA ALA A 18 -12.51 36.45 18.53
C ALA A 18 -11.04 36.00 18.44
N ARG A 19 -10.30 36.63 17.53
CA ARG A 19 -8.84 36.56 17.44
C ARG A 19 -8.21 37.30 18.63
N ARG A 20 -7.45 36.60 19.47
CA ARG A 20 -6.43 37.19 20.34
C ARG A 20 -5.07 37.07 19.70
N ARG A 21 -4.49 38.18 19.31
CA ARG A 21 -3.08 38.37 18.99
C ARG A 21 -2.31 38.47 20.30
N LEU A 22 -1.29 37.68 20.49
CA LEU A 22 -0.20 37.93 21.44
C LEU A 22 1.10 38.10 20.65
N ALA A 23 1.65 39.31 20.83
CA ALA A 23 2.99 39.68 20.40
C ALA A 23 3.94 39.49 21.59
N THR A 24 5.11 38.87 21.36
CA THR A 24 6.31 39.02 22.22
C THR A 24 7.49 38.75 21.32
N ALA A 25 8.22 39.69 20.97
CA ALA A 25 9.41 40.32 21.55
C ALA A 25 10.69 39.55 21.19
N SER A 26 11.45 40.23 20.34
CA SER A 26 12.83 39.93 19.90
C SER A 26 13.82 39.94 21.06
N ALA A 27 14.83 39.07 21.03
CA ALA A 27 16.11 39.31 21.67
C ALA A 27 17.22 38.88 20.69
N ALA A 28 17.87 39.89 20.15
CA ALA A 28 19.12 39.80 19.43
C ALA A 28 20.27 39.64 20.44
N LEU A 29 21.16 38.72 20.19
CA LEU A 29 22.48 38.70 20.82
C LEU A 29 23.54 38.53 19.75
N SER A 30 24.22 39.63 19.47
CA SER A 30 25.43 39.72 18.65
C SER A 30 26.63 39.32 19.49
N LEU A 31 27.52 38.50 18.96
CA LEU A 31 28.92 38.48 19.39
C LEU A 31 29.87 38.30 18.22
N SER A 32 30.74 39.27 18.14
CA SER A 32 31.71 39.50 17.04
C SER A 32 33.06 38.82 17.31
N LEU A 33 33.78 38.65 16.21
CA LEU A 33 35.24 38.59 15.99
C LEU A 33 36.10 37.51 16.67
N MET A 34 36.79 36.73 15.87
CA MET A 34 38.30 36.80 15.78
C MET A 34 38.76 36.33 14.40
N LEU A 35 39.58 37.19 13.81
CA LEU A 35 40.37 36.96 12.62
C LEU A 35 41.53 35.98 12.91
N GLY A 36 41.75 35.03 12.02
CA GLY A 36 42.99 34.24 11.93
C GLY A 36 43.39 34.02 10.48
N HIS A 37 44.43 34.71 10.05
CA HIS A 37 45.05 34.56 8.73
C HIS A 37 45.85 33.25 8.69
N GLY A 38 45.60 32.45 7.67
CA GLY A 38 46.44 31.31 7.31
C GLY A 38 46.26 30.96 5.85
N ALA A 39 47.08 31.59 5.00
CA ALA A 39 47.19 31.24 3.60
C ALA A 39 47.97 29.91 3.47
N ALA A 40 47.32 28.89 2.98
CA ALA A 40 47.93 27.69 2.46
C ALA A 40 47.39 27.44 1.05
N HIS A 41 48.28 27.57 0.07
CA HIS A 41 48.03 27.16 -1.31
C HIS A 41 47.77 25.65 -1.33
N ALA A 42 46.54 25.25 -1.59
CA ALA A 42 46.21 23.91 -2.04
C ALA A 42 45.71 24.02 -3.48
N GLN A 43 46.50 23.56 -4.39
CA GLN A 43 46.21 23.30 -5.78
C GLN A 43 45.14 22.23 -5.82
N VAL A 44 43.88 22.61 -6.05
CA VAL A 44 42.79 21.65 -6.26
C VAL A 44 42.81 21.30 -7.73
N ASN A 45 43.29 20.11 -8.03
CA ASN A 45 43.04 19.45 -9.31
C ASN A 45 41.57 19.37 -9.55
N ALA A 46 41.06 20.12 -10.53
CA ALA A 46 39.75 19.93 -11.11
C ALA A 46 39.76 18.62 -11.92
N GLU A 47 39.62 17.50 -11.26
CA GLU A 47 39.20 16.29 -11.94
C GLU A 47 37.72 16.48 -12.29
N ALA A 48 37.51 16.70 -13.57
CA ALA A 48 36.20 16.68 -14.18
C ALA A 48 35.54 15.35 -13.83
N SER A 49 34.55 15.43 -12.96
CA SER A 49 33.60 14.35 -12.72
C SER A 49 32.80 14.20 -14.02
N ALA A 50 33.32 13.38 -14.93
CA ALA A 50 32.54 12.85 -16.03
C ALA A 50 31.42 12.05 -15.37
N ALA A 51 30.24 12.63 -15.30
CA ALA A 51 29.02 11.90 -15.08
C ALA A 51 28.96 10.84 -16.19
N VAL A 52 29.33 9.62 -15.84
CA VAL A 52 29.02 8.45 -16.65
C VAL A 52 27.51 8.37 -16.60
N GLU A 53 26.86 8.99 -17.57
CA GLU A 53 25.53 8.57 -18.00
C GLU A 53 25.70 7.11 -18.48
N SER A 54 25.57 6.18 -17.54
CA SER A 54 25.31 4.80 -17.85
C SER A 54 23.95 4.79 -18.54
N GLY A 55 23.94 5.02 -19.83
CA GLY A 55 22.83 4.66 -20.70
C GLY A 55 22.65 3.17 -20.53
N ALA A 56 21.78 2.80 -19.61
CA ALA A 56 21.32 1.42 -19.47
C ALA A 56 20.73 1.05 -20.84
N GLN A 57 21.52 0.35 -21.64
CA GLN A 57 21.11 -0.14 -22.95
C GLN A 57 19.89 -1.00 -22.68
N GLU A 58 18.71 -0.54 -23.11
CA GLU A 58 17.46 -1.21 -22.90
C GLU A 58 17.61 -2.65 -23.45
N ALA A 59 17.56 -3.63 -22.55
CA ALA A 59 17.80 -5.01 -22.92
C ALA A 59 16.80 -5.43 -24.00
N ALA A 60 17.31 -5.87 -25.14
CA ALA A 60 16.47 -6.31 -26.23
C ALA A 60 15.64 -7.53 -25.77
N LEU A 61 14.32 -7.45 -25.92
CA LEU A 61 13.42 -8.49 -25.52
C LEU A 61 13.70 -9.77 -26.37
N PRO A 62 13.89 -10.97 -25.77
CA PRO A 62 14.04 -12.21 -26.50
C PRO A 62 12.94 -12.42 -27.54
N ALA A 63 13.26 -12.95 -28.70
CA ALA A 63 12.33 -13.03 -29.85
C ALA A 63 11.00 -13.71 -29.49
N GLU A 64 11.01 -14.73 -28.65
CA GLU A 64 9.77 -15.42 -28.22
C GLU A 64 8.89 -14.53 -27.33
N LEU A 65 9.48 -13.71 -26.45
CA LEU A 65 8.74 -12.75 -25.62
C LEU A 65 8.26 -11.55 -26.46
N ALA A 66 9.04 -11.14 -27.46
CA ALA A 66 8.62 -10.08 -28.38
C ALA A 66 7.39 -10.48 -29.21
N LYS A 67 7.14 -11.77 -29.45
CA LYS A 67 5.90 -12.25 -30.07
C LYS A 67 4.71 -12.02 -29.12
N VAL A 68 4.89 -12.19 -27.80
CA VAL A 68 3.82 -11.96 -26.81
C VAL A 68 3.32 -10.53 -26.86
N ALA A 69 4.22 -9.55 -26.94
CA ALA A 69 3.87 -8.13 -27.02
C ALA A 69 3.03 -7.76 -28.25
N LYS A 70 3.09 -8.60 -29.30
CA LYS A 70 2.30 -8.40 -30.54
C LYS A 70 0.93 -9.10 -30.53
N LEU A 71 0.64 -9.88 -29.49
CA LEU A 71 -0.65 -10.55 -29.35
C LEU A 71 -1.76 -9.55 -29.00
N PRO A 72 -3.02 -9.84 -29.29
CA PRO A 72 -4.15 -9.11 -28.72
C PRO A 72 -4.11 -9.14 -27.18
N VAL A 73 -4.61 -8.08 -26.54
CA VAL A 73 -4.59 -7.88 -25.08
C VAL A 73 -5.06 -9.12 -24.30
N GLU A 74 -6.18 -9.70 -24.69
CA GLU A 74 -6.73 -10.91 -24.05
C GLU A 74 -5.76 -12.09 -24.12
N GLN A 75 -5.05 -12.25 -25.22
CA GLN A 75 -4.04 -13.30 -25.38
C GLN A 75 -2.78 -13.01 -24.57
N GLN A 76 -2.36 -11.75 -24.47
CA GLN A 76 -1.27 -11.34 -23.57
C GLN A 76 -1.62 -11.68 -22.12
N ALA A 77 -2.82 -11.32 -21.64
CA ALA A 77 -3.28 -11.64 -20.30
C ALA A 77 -3.38 -13.15 -20.03
N ARG A 78 -3.81 -13.92 -21.02
CA ARG A 78 -3.84 -15.41 -20.95
C ARG A 78 -2.44 -15.98 -20.87
N TRP A 79 -1.52 -15.45 -21.67
CA TRP A 79 -0.11 -15.85 -21.62
C TRP A 79 0.51 -15.57 -20.26
N LEU A 80 0.31 -14.38 -19.69
CA LEU A 80 0.79 -14.03 -18.34
C LEU A 80 0.28 -15.01 -17.28
N ARG A 81 -1.01 -15.38 -17.32
CA ARG A 81 -1.57 -16.38 -16.39
C ARG A 81 -0.88 -17.75 -16.52
N THR A 82 -0.58 -18.17 -17.74
CA THR A 82 0.11 -19.43 -17.98
C THR A 82 1.56 -19.37 -17.51
N ALA A 83 2.27 -18.31 -17.88
CA ALA A 83 3.68 -18.09 -17.51
C ALA A 83 3.87 -17.98 -15.98
N ALA A 84 2.97 -17.28 -15.29
CA ALA A 84 2.97 -17.17 -13.84
C ALA A 84 2.77 -18.54 -13.18
N ARG A 85 1.72 -19.27 -13.55
CA ARG A 85 1.45 -20.63 -13.01
C ARG A 85 2.59 -21.60 -13.23
N GLN A 86 3.27 -21.54 -14.38
CA GLN A 86 4.41 -22.40 -14.72
C GLN A 86 5.73 -21.93 -14.10
N GLY A 87 5.74 -20.74 -13.44
CA GLY A 87 6.95 -20.13 -12.89
C GLY A 87 7.93 -19.63 -13.96
N THR A 88 7.45 -19.39 -15.16
CA THR A 88 8.27 -18.83 -16.24
C THR A 88 8.74 -17.42 -15.90
N LEU A 89 7.85 -16.58 -15.32
CA LEU A 89 8.20 -15.20 -14.96
C LEU A 89 9.32 -15.14 -13.92
N GLU A 90 9.34 -16.06 -12.95
CA GLU A 90 10.40 -16.10 -11.92
C GLU A 90 11.78 -16.46 -12.49
N LYS A 91 11.83 -17.18 -13.60
CA LYS A 91 13.08 -17.61 -14.26
C LYS A 91 13.70 -16.51 -15.12
N LEU A 92 12.94 -15.50 -15.48
CA LEU A 92 13.46 -14.35 -16.24
C LEU A 92 14.33 -13.48 -15.32
N ASP A 93 15.42 -12.93 -15.86
CA ASP A 93 16.19 -11.91 -15.17
C ASP A 93 15.41 -10.59 -15.08
N ASP A 94 15.90 -9.65 -14.25
CA ASP A 94 15.20 -8.40 -13.99
C ASP A 94 15.09 -7.50 -15.24
N ALA A 95 16.11 -7.51 -16.09
CA ALA A 95 16.12 -6.71 -17.33
C ALA A 95 15.07 -7.25 -18.30
N THR A 96 15.02 -8.57 -18.51
CA THR A 96 14.04 -9.23 -19.36
C THR A 96 12.60 -9.07 -18.84
N LEU A 97 12.37 -9.21 -17.52
CA LEU A 97 11.07 -8.95 -16.92
C LEU A 97 10.62 -7.51 -17.14
N THR A 98 11.50 -6.56 -16.90
CA THR A 98 11.24 -5.13 -17.09
C THR A 98 10.88 -4.84 -18.56
N ALA A 99 11.68 -5.34 -19.51
CA ALA A 99 11.44 -5.16 -20.94
C ALA A 99 10.12 -5.80 -21.38
N LEU A 100 9.80 -7.00 -20.87
CA LEU A 100 8.54 -7.67 -21.16
C LEU A 100 7.35 -6.80 -20.73
N PHE A 101 7.30 -6.38 -19.46
CA PHE A 101 6.16 -5.63 -18.95
C PHE A 101 6.05 -4.22 -19.54
N LYS A 102 7.15 -3.58 -19.92
CA LYS A 102 7.14 -2.32 -20.69
C LYS A 102 6.53 -2.49 -22.09
N SER A 103 6.69 -3.67 -22.70
CA SER A 103 6.23 -3.95 -24.06
C SER A 103 4.77 -4.39 -24.15
N LEU A 104 4.14 -4.81 -23.03
CA LEU A 104 2.75 -5.22 -23.02
C LEU A 104 1.81 -4.03 -23.23
N ASP A 105 0.63 -4.31 -23.80
CA ASP A 105 -0.46 -3.35 -23.83
C ASP A 105 -0.84 -2.94 -22.39
N PRO A 106 -1.05 -1.65 -22.11
CA PRO A 106 -1.40 -1.18 -20.76
C PRO A 106 -2.62 -1.87 -20.14
N GLN A 107 -3.56 -2.36 -20.96
CA GLN A 107 -4.75 -3.09 -20.51
C GLN A 107 -4.45 -4.52 -20.07
N THR A 108 -3.30 -5.07 -20.44
CA THR A 108 -2.96 -6.50 -20.16
C THR A 108 -2.90 -6.82 -18.67
N VAL A 109 -2.31 -5.94 -17.86
CA VAL A 109 -2.21 -6.17 -16.41
C VAL A 109 -3.57 -6.10 -15.72
N PRO A 110 -4.43 -5.08 -15.96
CA PRO A 110 -5.80 -5.10 -15.47
C PRO A 110 -6.57 -6.38 -15.85
N ASP A 111 -6.49 -6.83 -17.09
CA ASP A 111 -7.19 -8.05 -17.54
C ASP A 111 -6.59 -9.32 -16.91
N TYR A 112 -5.28 -9.34 -16.69
CA TYR A 112 -4.60 -10.43 -16.00
C TYR A 112 -5.09 -10.53 -14.54
N VAL A 113 -5.14 -9.42 -13.82
CA VAL A 113 -5.61 -9.35 -12.43
C VAL A 113 -7.11 -9.68 -12.33
N ALA A 114 -7.94 -9.07 -13.18
CA ALA A 114 -9.39 -9.27 -13.15
C ALA A 114 -9.85 -10.71 -13.44
N ALA A 115 -9.10 -11.43 -14.28
CA ALA A 115 -9.46 -12.79 -14.69
C ALA A 115 -8.82 -13.89 -13.82
N GLY A 116 -8.05 -13.55 -12.80
CA GLY A 116 -7.33 -14.50 -11.97
C GLY A 116 -7.80 -14.53 -10.51
N PRO A 117 -7.30 -15.49 -9.71
CA PRO A 117 -7.53 -15.50 -8.29
C PRO A 117 -6.70 -14.39 -7.64
N ILE A 118 -7.34 -13.28 -7.27
CA ILE A 118 -6.70 -12.13 -6.61
C ILE A 118 -6.37 -12.37 -5.13
N GLY A 119 -6.61 -13.56 -4.65
CA GLY A 119 -6.34 -14.05 -3.31
C GLY A 119 -6.71 -15.53 -3.18
N HIS A 120 -6.72 -16.04 -1.97
CA HIS A 120 -7.09 -17.42 -1.65
C HIS A 120 -8.37 -17.47 -0.81
N PRO A 121 -9.20 -18.51 -0.95
CA PRO A 121 -10.41 -18.66 -0.12
C PRO A 121 -10.11 -18.64 1.38
N SER A 122 -8.93 -19.20 1.75
CA SER A 122 -8.43 -19.23 3.13
C SER A 122 -6.91 -19.28 3.10
N TYR A 123 -6.24 -18.42 3.87
CA TYR A 123 -4.79 -18.30 3.90
C TYR A 123 -4.26 -17.58 5.13
N GLU A 124 -2.98 -17.76 5.35
CA GLU A 124 -2.18 -17.04 6.34
C GLU A 124 -1.08 -16.26 5.63
N PHE A 125 -0.79 -15.06 6.10
CA PHE A 125 0.33 -14.28 5.57
C PHE A 125 1.00 -13.44 6.65
N THR A 126 2.27 -13.08 6.40
CA THR A 126 2.95 -12.02 7.14
C THR A 126 3.05 -10.78 6.26
N MET A 127 2.92 -9.61 6.88
CA MET A 127 3.03 -8.34 6.16
C MET A 127 3.70 -7.26 7.01
N LEU A 128 4.44 -6.40 6.30
CA LEU A 128 4.87 -5.10 6.83
C LEU A 128 3.91 -4.03 6.31
N ARG A 129 3.45 -3.15 7.19
CA ARG A 129 2.61 -2.02 6.85
C ARG A 129 3.08 -0.75 7.54
N GLN A 130 3.19 0.33 6.81
CA GLN A 130 3.42 1.67 7.32
C GLN A 130 2.40 2.62 6.70
N GLU A 131 1.81 3.45 7.52
CA GLU A 131 0.80 4.43 7.10
C GLU A 131 1.08 5.79 7.72
N ARG A 132 0.68 6.84 7.01
CA ARG A 132 0.64 8.19 7.56
C ARG A 132 -0.72 8.43 8.21
N ILE A 133 -0.77 8.33 9.53
CA ILE A 133 -1.99 8.50 10.30
C ILE A 133 -2.02 9.91 10.89
N SER A 134 -3.10 10.65 10.64
CA SER A 134 -3.25 12.04 11.12
C SER A 134 -2.02 12.92 10.82
N GLY A 135 -1.43 12.74 9.61
CA GLY A 135 -0.26 13.49 9.15
C GLY A 135 1.09 12.97 9.68
N LYS A 136 1.11 12.00 10.59
CA LYS A 136 2.33 11.43 11.17
C LYS A 136 2.70 10.14 10.45
N TRP A 137 3.96 10.03 10.05
CA TRP A 137 4.56 8.78 9.53
C TRP A 137 5.18 8.00 10.69
N SER A 138 4.90 6.71 10.80
CA SER A 138 5.56 5.85 11.79
C SER A 138 6.96 5.47 11.30
N ASP A 139 7.97 5.59 12.16
CA ASP A 139 9.34 5.16 11.82
C ASP A 139 9.48 3.63 11.81
N THR A 140 8.64 2.95 12.60
CA THR A 140 8.60 1.48 12.67
C THR A 140 7.35 0.97 11.98
N PRO A 141 7.45 0.05 11.00
CA PRO A 141 6.30 -0.58 10.41
C PRO A 141 5.56 -1.48 11.40
N ASP A 142 4.26 -1.63 11.23
CA ASP A 142 3.55 -2.79 11.75
C ASP A 142 4.12 -4.04 11.08
N HIS A 143 4.49 -5.06 11.85
CA HIS A 143 4.77 -6.39 11.34
C HIS A 143 3.68 -7.33 11.85
N MET A 144 2.89 -7.89 10.94
CA MET A 144 1.67 -8.62 11.31
C MET A 144 1.67 -10.04 10.75
N LEU A 145 1.19 -10.98 11.57
CA LEU A 145 0.69 -12.27 11.12
C LEU A 145 -0.82 -12.16 10.97
N VAL A 146 -1.34 -12.50 9.80
CA VAL A 146 -2.77 -12.40 9.50
C VAL A 146 -3.29 -13.74 8.99
N LYS A 147 -4.45 -14.18 9.49
CA LYS A 147 -5.23 -15.33 9.00
C LYS A 147 -6.54 -14.81 8.44
N VAL A 148 -6.93 -15.29 7.27
CA VAL A 148 -8.15 -14.84 6.58
C VAL A 148 -8.91 -16.01 5.99
N THR A 149 -10.25 -15.99 6.14
CA THR A 149 -11.19 -16.73 5.29
C THR A 149 -12.13 -15.75 4.61
N ARG A 150 -12.65 -16.09 3.42
CA ARG A 150 -13.48 -15.17 2.61
C ARG A 150 -14.97 -15.47 2.61
N SER A 151 -15.36 -16.68 2.98
CA SER A 151 -16.78 -17.07 3.00
C SER A 151 -17.09 -17.93 4.23
N PRO A 152 -17.57 -17.32 5.31
CA PRO A 152 -17.71 -15.89 5.57
C PRO A 152 -16.33 -15.19 5.72
N LEU A 153 -16.32 -13.86 5.60
CA LEU A 153 -15.11 -13.10 5.85
C LEU A 153 -14.78 -13.12 7.34
N ARG A 154 -13.65 -13.73 7.67
CA ARG A 154 -13.07 -13.73 9.01
C ARG A 154 -11.61 -13.33 8.92
N VAL A 155 -11.16 -12.57 9.89
CA VAL A 155 -9.77 -12.10 10.00
C VAL A 155 -9.32 -12.28 11.43
N TYR A 156 -8.14 -12.87 11.59
CA TYR A 156 -7.33 -12.74 12.80
C TYR A 156 -6.04 -12.02 12.44
N ALA A 157 -5.68 -11.01 13.18
CA ALA A 157 -4.43 -10.28 13.01
C ALA A 157 -3.70 -10.16 14.35
N LYS A 158 -2.39 -10.43 14.32
CA LYS A 158 -1.47 -10.32 15.45
C LYS A 158 -0.28 -9.47 15.07
N TRP A 159 0.04 -8.44 15.85
CA TRP A 159 1.23 -7.63 15.70
C TRP A 159 2.42 -8.32 16.34
N LEU A 160 3.44 -8.59 15.53
CA LEU A 160 4.64 -9.33 15.92
C LEU A 160 5.59 -8.47 16.75
N PRO A 161 6.49 -9.10 17.54
CA PRO A 161 7.37 -8.38 18.50
C PRO A 161 8.34 -7.39 17.87
N ASP A 162 8.71 -7.59 16.61
CA ASP A 162 9.68 -6.78 15.86
C ASP A 162 9.06 -5.63 15.07
N GLY A 163 7.75 -5.39 15.23
CA GLY A 163 7.01 -4.29 14.62
C GLY A 163 6.43 -3.31 15.64
N ALA A 164 5.81 -2.25 15.11
CA ALA A 164 4.99 -1.35 15.90
C ALA A 164 3.77 -2.08 16.47
N HIS A 165 3.15 -1.53 17.52
CA HIS A 165 1.96 -2.08 18.21
C HIS A 165 2.11 -3.54 18.66
N SER A 166 3.35 -3.98 18.90
CA SER A 166 3.71 -5.35 19.30
C SER A 166 2.78 -5.91 20.36
N GLY A 167 2.32 -7.15 20.16
CA GLY A 167 1.44 -7.87 21.07
C GLY A 167 -0.04 -7.50 20.98
N GLN A 168 -0.44 -6.61 20.07
CA GLN A 168 -1.86 -6.38 19.74
C GLN A 168 -2.43 -7.59 19.01
N GLU A 169 -3.68 -7.94 19.30
CA GLU A 169 -4.42 -8.99 18.58
C GLU A 169 -5.85 -8.52 18.30
N VAL A 170 -6.38 -8.91 17.13
CA VAL A 170 -7.73 -8.56 16.69
C VAL A 170 -8.36 -9.73 15.97
N ILE A 171 -9.65 -10.01 16.27
CA ILE A 171 -10.52 -10.94 15.54
C ILE A 171 -11.70 -10.18 14.96
N TYR A 172 -12.00 -10.46 13.70
CA TYR A 172 -13.20 -10.03 13.00
C TYR A 172 -13.91 -11.24 12.40
N ASP A 173 -15.23 -11.32 12.57
CA ASP A 173 -16.07 -12.34 11.96
C ASP A 173 -17.37 -11.70 11.45
N SER A 174 -17.48 -11.56 10.13
CA SER A 174 -18.62 -10.92 9.48
C SER A 174 -19.94 -11.66 9.69
N ALA A 175 -19.91 -12.97 9.96
CA ALA A 175 -21.11 -13.76 10.24
C ALA A 175 -21.64 -13.56 11.67
N LYS A 176 -20.77 -13.15 12.60
CA LYS A 176 -21.15 -12.89 13.99
C LYS A 176 -21.47 -11.42 14.25
N ARG A 177 -20.56 -10.51 13.84
CA ARG A 177 -20.69 -9.06 14.03
C ARG A 177 -20.06 -8.31 12.86
N ALA A 178 -20.88 -7.90 11.89
CA ALA A 178 -20.41 -7.30 10.65
C ALA A 178 -19.70 -5.94 10.84
N ASP A 179 -20.09 -5.20 11.87
CA ASP A 179 -19.59 -3.82 12.10
C ASP A 179 -18.66 -3.69 13.30
N GLU A 180 -18.35 -4.81 13.97
CA GLU A 180 -17.47 -4.81 15.15
C GLU A 180 -16.36 -5.84 15.03
N MET A 181 -15.23 -5.55 15.67
CA MET A 181 -14.11 -6.46 15.86
C MET A 181 -13.82 -6.61 17.36
N TYR A 182 -13.31 -7.76 17.75
CA TYR A 182 -12.89 -8.06 19.11
C TYR A 182 -11.38 -8.03 19.19
N GLY A 183 -10.82 -7.29 20.14
CA GLY A 183 -9.36 -7.18 20.21
C GLY A 183 -8.85 -6.43 21.43
N HIS A 184 -7.55 -6.44 21.59
CA HIS A 184 -6.85 -5.66 22.59
C HIS A 184 -5.65 -4.95 21.95
N LEU A 185 -5.22 -3.86 22.58
CA LEU A 185 -4.00 -3.13 22.21
C LEU A 185 -2.76 -3.88 22.67
N GLY A 186 -1.60 -3.54 22.11
CA GLY A 186 -0.31 -4.02 22.61
C GLY A 186 0.12 -3.35 23.91
N GLY A 187 1.13 -3.93 24.57
CA GLY A 187 1.77 -3.38 25.78
C GLY A 187 0.96 -3.60 27.07
N LEU A 188 1.38 -2.92 28.14
CA LEU A 188 0.82 -3.11 29.49
C LEU A 188 -0.66 -2.70 29.61
N LEU A 189 -1.10 -1.72 28.85
CA LEU A 189 -2.49 -1.22 28.85
C LEU A 189 -3.41 -2.04 27.96
N GLY A 190 -2.88 -2.93 27.14
CA GLY A 190 -3.61 -3.71 26.13
C GLY A 190 -4.17 -5.04 26.61
N LYS A 191 -4.16 -5.32 27.93
CA LYS A 191 -4.54 -6.65 28.43
C LYS A 191 -6.05 -6.89 28.54
N VAL A 192 -6.88 -5.89 28.25
CA VAL A 192 -8.33 -6.02 28.35
C VAL A 192 -8.92 -6.01 26.94
N PRO A 193 -9.33 -7.16 26.43
CA PRO A 193 -9.96 -7.21 25.11
C PRO A 193 -11.36 -6.61 25.17
N MET A 194 -11.77 -5.95 24.08
CA MET A 194 -13.06 -5.30 23.95
C MET A 194 -13.59 -5.39 22.53
N TRP A 195 -14.91 -5.23 22.39
CA TRP A 195 -15.55 -5.01 21.11
C TRP A 195 -15.41 -3.55 20.71
N THR A 196 -15.01 -3.31 19.47
CA THR A 196 -14.89 -1.96 18.90
C THR A 196 -15.46 -1.96 17.48
N ALA A 197 -16.03 -0.84 17.06
CA ALA A 197 -16.48 -0.68 15.69
C ALA A 197 -15.30 -0.74 14.73
N VAL A 198 -15.46 -1.45 13.59
CA VAL A 198 -14.39 -1.61 12.56
C VAL A 198 -13.98 -0.29 11.92
N ASP A 199 -14.84 0.73 11.95
CA ASP A 199 -14.61 2.09 11.48
C ASP A 199 -14.57 3.13 12.61
N GLY A 200 -14.53 2.67 13.87
CA GLY A 200 -14.54 3.53 15.05
C GLY A 200 -13.24 4.31 15.23
N THR A 201 -13.28 5.28 16.14
CA THR A 201 -12.13 6.18 16.42
C THR A 201 -10.86 5.42 16.78
N LEU A 202 -10.96 4.32 17.56
CA LEU A 202 -9.81 3.51 17.95
C LEU A 202 -9.16 2.83 16.75
N ALA A 203 -9.97 2.26 15.84
CA ALA A 203 -9.48 1.64 14.61
C ALA A 203 -8.81 2.68 13.70
N ARG A 204 -9.46 3.84 13.51
CA ARG A 204 -8.96 4.94 12.67
C ARG A 204 -7.72 5.63 13.22
N ALA A 205 -7.49 5.55 14.53
CA ALA A 205 -6.27 6.06 15.17
C ALA A 205 -5.03 5.21 14.84
N GLN A 206 -5.20 4.00 14.31
CA GLN A 206 -4.11 3.06 14.03
C GLN A 206 -3.97 2.71 12.54
N SER A 207 -5.01 2.90 11.72
CA SER A 207 -4.96 2.58 10.29
C SER A 207 -5.97 3.41 9.49
N ASN A 208 -5.59 3.74 8.26
CA ASN A 208 -6.50 4.30 7.26
C ASN A 208 -7.46 3.24 6.70
N HIS A 209 -7.13 1.96 6.85
CA HIS A 209 -7.90 0.82 6.39
C HIS A 209 -8.63 0.10 7.53
N GLN A 210 -9.68 -0.61 7.19
CA GLN A 210 -10.42 -1.42 8.14
C GLN A 210 -9.80 -2.83 8.25
N VAL A 211 -10.09 -3.54 9.34
CA VAL A 211 -9.63 -4.93 9.52
C VAL A 211 -10.10 -5.86 8.39
N ARG A 212 -11.27 -5.58 7.81
CA ARG A 212 -11.83 -6.34 6.68
C ARG A 212 -11.10 -6.12 5.35
N ASP A 213 -10.27 -5.07 5.27
CA ASP A 213 -9.46 -4.74 4.09
C ASP A 213 -8.12 -5.49 4.09
N LEU A 214 -7.79 -6.21 5.16
CA LEU A 214 -6.56 -6.99 5.22
C LEU A 214 -6.59 -8.14 4.21
N GLY A 215 -5.59 -8.14 3.32
CA GLY A 215 -5.38 -9.18 2.32
C GLY A 215 -5.08 -8.65 0.93
N THR A 216 -4.64 -9.56 0.05
CA THR A 216 -4.28 -9.22 -1.33
C THR A 216 -5.47 -8.79 -2.18
N GLU A 217 -6.67 -9.27 -1.84
CA GLU A 217 -7.90 -8.96 -2.57
C GLU A 217 -8.27 -7.47 -2.48
N PHE A 218 -8.04 -6.85 -1.33
CA PHE A 218 -8.30 -5.42 -1.18
C PHE A 218 -7.44 -4.60 -2.16
N VAL A 219 -6.13 -4.85 -2.17
CA VAL A 219 -5.19 -4.16 -3.06
C VAL A 219 -5.53 -4.40 -4.53
N ALA A 220 -5.83 -5.64 -4.90
CA ALA A 220 -6.19 -5.99 -6.27
C ALA A 220 -7.50 -5.32 -6.71
N ASN A 221 -8.53 -5.28 -5.86
CA ASN A 221 -9.81 -4.63 -6.15
C ASN A 221 -9.67 -3.11 -6.23
N LEU A 222 -8.86 -2.50 -5.34
CA LEU A 222 -8.54 -1.08 -5.41
C LEU A 222 -7.84 -0.76 -6.73
N TYR A 223 -6.81 -1.53 -7.10
CA TYR A 223 -6.13 -1.37 -8.39
C TYR A 223 -7.10 -1.47 -9.58
N LEU A 224 -7.99 -2.46 -9.61
CA LEU A 224 -8.96 -2.62 -10.70
C LEU A 224 -9.92 -1.44 -10.78
N THR A 225 -10.27 -0.85 -9.65
CA THR A 225 -11.09 0.38 -9.59
C THR A 225 -10.31 1.58 -10.14
N GLU A 226 -9.06 1.75 -9.71
CA GLU A 226 -8.20 2.83 -10.18
C GLU A 226 -7.83 2.67 -11.67
N ALA A 227 -7.59 1.44 -12.16
CA ALA A 227 -7.29 1.16 -13.55
C ALA A 227 -8.41 1.62 -14.51
N LYS A 228 -9.68 1.54 -14.10
CA LYS A 228 -10.80 2.12 -14.87
C LYS A 228 -10.66 3.63 -14.99
N LYS A 229 -10.37 4.30 -13.87
CA LYS A 229 -10.16 5.76 -13.84
C LYS A 229 -8.93 6.18 -14.65
N TYR A 230 -7.81 5.42 -14.55
CA TYR A 230 -6.61 5.64 -15.35
C TYR A 230 -6.90 5.51 -16.85
N ARG A 231 -7.69 4.50 -17.23
CA ARG A 231 -8.11 4.33 -18.64
C ARG A 231 -8.92 5.52 -19.14
N GLU A 232 -9.94 5.94 -18.39
CA GLU A 232 -10.78 7.09 -18.71
C GLU A 232 -9.98 8.39 -18.81
N ALA A 233 -8.90 8.48 -18.05
CA ALA A 233 -8.00 9.62 -18.05
C ALA A 233 -6.87 9.55 -19.10
N GLY A 234 -6.76 8.44 -19.86
CA GLY A 234 -5.66 8.21 -20.80
C GLY A 234 -4.30 7.95 -20.13
N ALA A 235 -4.29 7.54 -18.85
CA ALA A 235 -3.09 7.37 -18.03
C ALA A 235 -2.87 5.91 -17.56
N LEU A 236 -3.45 4.94 -18.27
CA LEU A 236 -3.36 3.51 -17.87
C LEU A 236 -1.96 2.92 -18.07
N LYS A 237 -1.14 3.52 -18.93
CA LYS A 237 0.24 3.08 -19.12
C LYS A 237 1.07 3.46 -17.90
N PRO A 238 1.76 2.49 -17.24
CA PRO A 238 2.67 2.82 -16.16
C PRO A 238 3.74 3.83 -16.62
N THR A 239 4.04 4.84 -15.80
CA THR A 239 5.11 5.81 -16.08
C THR A 239 6.49 5.20 -15.84
N HIS A 240 6.56 4.18 -14.98
CA HIS A 240 7.77 3.43 -14.74
C HIS A 240 7.46 1.94 -14.52
N VAL A 241 8.34 1.07 -15.00
CA VAL A 241 8.30 -0.39 -14.82
C VAL A 241 9.69 -0.88 -14.50
N GLU A 242 9.81 -1.64 -13.41
CA GLU A 242 11.07 -2.29 -13.02
C GLU A 242 10.82 -3.62 -12.31
N ALA A 243 11.65 -4.62 -12.56
CA ALA A 243 11.72 -5.80 -11.72
C ALA A 243 12.66 -5.50 -10.55
N LYS A 244 12.21 -5.77 -9.31
CA LYS A 244 13.00 -5.51 -8.11
C LYS A 244 12.64 -6.43 -6.97
N THR A 245 13.50 -6.46 -5.96
CA THR A 245 13.26 -7.15 -4.70
C THR A 245 13.02 -6.14 -3.57
N VAL A 246 11.87 -6.26 -2.90
CA VAL A 246 11.48 -5.41 -1.77
C VAL A 246 11.32 -6.30 -0.54
N LYS A 247 12.15 -6.10 0.50
CA LYS A 247 12.10 -6.91 1.72
C LYS A 247 12.09 -8.44 1.44
N GLY A 248 12.92 -8.87 0.49
CA GLY A 248 13.01 -10.29 0.10
C GLY A 248 11.93 -10.78 -0.86
N VAL A 249 10.97 -9.94 -1.25
CA VAL A 249 9.91 -10.28 -2.20
C VAL A 249 10.25 -9.75 -3.57
N ARG A 250 10.46 -10.62 -4.56
CA ARG A 250 10.72 -10.25 -5.95
C ARG A 250 9.41 -9.98 -6.68
N VAL A 251 9.30 -8.83 -7.34
CA VAL A 251 8.10 -8.34 -8.02
C VAL A 251 8.44 -7.62 -9.32
N VAL A 252 7.43 -7.43 -10.17
CA VAL A 252 7.45 -6.37 -11.19
C VAL A 252 6.71 -5.17 -10.63
N ALA A 253 7.43 -4.10 -10.35
CA ALA A 253 6.87 -2.85 -9.86
C ALA A 253 6.41 -1.98 -11.02
N LEU A 254 5.14 -1.60 -10.96
CA LEU A 254 4.43 -0.77 -11.92
C LEU A 254 4.08 0.55 -11.24
N THR A 255 4.61 1.66 -11.73
CA THR A 255 4.31 2.99 -11.19
C THR A 255 3.29 3.69 -12.07
N TYR A 256 2.22 4.16 -11.44
CA TYR A 256 1.17 4.96 -12.06
C TYR A 256 1.19 6.36 -11.46
N GLU A 257 1.00 7.37 -12.30
CA GLU A 257 0.85 8.75 -11.87
C GLU A 257 -0.47 9.31 -12.36
N THR A 258 -1.20 9.96 -11.48
CA THR A 258 -2.49 10.53 -11.83
C THR A 258 -2.32 11.84 -12.59
N PRO A 259 -3.14 12.11 -13.61
CA PRO A 259 -3.20 13.41 -14.21
C PRO A 259 -3.54 14.50 -13.17
N GLY A 260 -2.90 15.66 -13.27
CA GLY A 260 -3.16 16.77 -12.36
C GLY A 260 -4.65 17.21 -12.34
N GLY A 261 -5.08 17.78 -11.21
CA GLY A 261 -6.42 18.35 -11.08
C GLY A 261 -7.58 17.37 -10.93
N ARG A 262 -7.31 16.09 -10.65
CA ARG A 262 -8.33 15.04 -10.50
C ARG A 262 -8.26 14.41 -9.11
N PRO A 263 -9.07 14.85 -8.14
CA PRO A 263 -9.02 14.35 -6.75
C PRO A 263 -9.64 12.96 -6.55
N GLN A 264 -10.26 12.38 -7.58
CA GLN A 264 -10.97 11.12 -7.50
C GLN A 264 -10.08 9.86 -7.46
N PHE A 265 -8.77 10.02 -7.61
CA PHE A 265 -7.82 8.91 -7.51
C PHE A 265 -7.41 8.65 -6.06
N TYR A 266 -7.11 7.39 -5.73
CA TYR A 266 -6.65 6.99 -4.42
C TYR A 266 -5.33 7.67 -4.03
N ALA A 267 -4.37 7.71 -4.93
CA ALA A 267 -3.06 8.29 -4.73
C ALA A 267 -2.66 9.20 -5.89
N LYS A 268 -1.78 10.17 -5.65
CA LYS A 268 -1.15 10.99 -6.69
C LYS A 268 -0.17 10.16 -7.53
N LYS A 269 0.59 9.32 -6.88
CA LYS A 269 1.48 8.34 -7.47
C LYS A 269 1.39 7.04 -6.68
N GLU A 270 1.37 5.91 -7.37
CA GLU A 270 1.31 4.60 -6.76
C GLU A 270 2.28 3.65 -7.45
N THR A 271 3.07 2.92 -6.67
CA THR A 271 3.94 1.85 -7.17
C THR A 271 3.44 0.52 -6.61
N LEU A 272 2.99 -0.34 -7.51
CA LEU A 272 2.40 -1.64 -7.20
C LEU A 272 3.31 -2.76 -7.68
N GLY A 273 3.80 -3.60 -6.77
CA GLY A 273 4.62 -4.75 -7.12
C GLY A 273 3.79 -6.00 -7.38
N LEU A 274 3.65 -6.35 -8.65
CA LEU A 274 2.93 -7.54 -9.09
C LEU A 274 3.71 -8.80 -8.73
N ASP A 275 3.02 -9.80 -8.17
CA ASP A 275 3.57 -11.13 -7.89
C ASP A 275 3.91 -11.88 -9.18
N LEU A 276 4.98 -12.66 -9.17
CA LEU A 276 5.43 -13.41 -10.34
C LEU A 276 4.72 -14.76 -10.54
N ARG A 277 3.90 -15.18 -9.58
CA ARG A 277 3.14 -16.43 -9.58
C ARG A 277 1.63 -16.23 -9.61
N GLN A 278 1.16 -15.12 -9.07
CA GLN A 278 -0.26 -14.89 -8.82
C GLN A 278 -0.71 -13.52 -9.33
N PRO A 279 -1.96 -13.35 -9.74
CA PRO A 279 -2.49 -12.09 -10.27
C PRO A 279 -2.91 -11.11 -9.14
N TYR A 280 -2.03 -10.89 -8.18
CA TYR A 280 -2.22 -9.91 -7.13
C TYR A 280 -0.90 -9.18 -6.81
N PHE A 281 -1.00 -8.12 -6.01
CA PHE A 281 0.15 -7.30 -5.67
C PHE A 281 0.73 -7.70 -4.31
N ARG A 282 2.05 -7.77 -4.25
CA ARG A 282 2.84 -8.09 -3.05
C ARG A 282 3.35 -6.85 -2.36
N THR A 283 3.51 -5.75 -3.09
CA THR A 283 4.00 -4.50 -2.52
C THR A 283 3.17 -3.32 -3.01
N VAL A 284 2.97 -2.35 -2.13
CA VAL A 284 2.28 -1.09 -2.40
C VAL A 284 3.14 0.05 -1.84
N GLU A 285 3.28 1.12 -2.60
CA GLU A 285 3.84 2.37 -2.13
C GLU A 285 3.04 3.53 -2.73
N SER A 286 2.29 4.26 -1.89
CA SER A 286 1.34 5.29 -2.31
C SER A 286 1.77 6.67 -1.83
N TYR A 287 1.63 7.68 -2.70
CA TYR A 287 2.08 9.05 -2.47
C TYR A 287 0.92 10.04 -2.56
N ASP A 288 0.91 11.01 -1.64
CA ASP A 288 -0.06 12.11 -1.62
C ASP A 288 0.24 13.19 -2.68
N ASN A 289 -0.61 14.23 -2.73
CA ASN A 289 -0.46 15.34 -3.67
C ASN A 289 0.82 16.16 -3.47
N ASP A 290 1.43 16.11 -2.28
CA ASP A 290 2.68 16.79 -1.96
C ASP A 290 3.90 15.90 -2.30
N GLY A 291 3.70 14.71 -2.87
CA GLY A 291 4.73 13.74 -3.18
C GLY A 291 5.29 12.99 -1.95
N ARG A 292 4.59 13.08 -0.80
CA ARG A 292 4.99 12.36 0.41
C ARG A 292 4.35 10.99 0.43
N VAL A 293 5.14 9.98 0.81
CA VAL A 293 4.60 8.64 1.04
C VAL A 293 3.56 8.67 2.16
N PHE A 294 2.38 8.11 1.94
CA PHE A 294 1.37 7.95 2.96
C PHE A 294 1.05 6.49 3.30
N GLU A 295 1.48 5.55 2.45
CA GLU A 295 1.30 4.13 2.68
C GLU A 295 2.43 3.31 2.06
N LYS A 296 2.89 2.28 2.79
CA LYS A 296 3.75 1.18 2.31
C LYS A 296 3.23 -0.13 2.85
N ILE A 297 3.05 -1.11 1.95
CA ILE A 297 2.65 -2.48 2.29
C ILE A 297 3.61 -3.46 1.61
N VAL A 298 4.03 -4.50 2.34
CA VAL A 298 4.74 -5.65 1.79
C VAL A 298 4.10 -6.92 2.34
N PHE A 299 3.52 -7.74 1.49
CA PHE A 299 3.10 -9.10 1.82
C PHE A 299 4.31 -10.03 1.66
N GLU A 300 4.96 -10.40 2.77
CA GLU A 300 6.23 -11.13 2.74
C GLU A 300 6.05 -12.60 2.40
N ARG A 301 5.17 -13.27 3.10
CA ARG A 301 4.85 -14.68 2.89
C ARG A 301 3.33 -14.85 2.84
N ILE A 302 2.86 -15.51 1.81
CA ILE A 302 1.44 -15.86 1.64
C ILE A 302 1.35 -17.37 1.52
N THR A 303 0.58 -18.00 2.40
CA THR A 303 0.45 -19.46 2.47
C THR A 303 -1.02 -19.83 2.43
N PRO A 304 -1.53 -20.46 1.36
CA PRO A 304 -2.86 -21.06 1.37
C PRO A 304 -2.96 -22.05 2.53
N LYS A 305 -4.05 -21.96 3.31
CA LYS A 305 -4.22 -22.77 4.51
C LYS A 305 -5.69 -23.00 4.76
N SER A 306 -6.08 -24.23 5.05
CA SER A 306 -7.44 -24.49 5.55
C SER A 306 -7.54 -23.98 6.98
N LEU A 307 -8.39 -22.98 7.21
CA LEU A 307 -8.64 -22.39 8.51
C LEU A 307 -10.11 -22.64 8.87
N ASP A 308 -10.33 -23.27 10.01
CA ASP A 308 -11.65 -23.48 10.58
C ASP A 308 -12.06 -22.33 11.51
N GLU A 309 -13.21 -22.45 12.15
CA GLU A 309 -13.73 -21.41 13.05
C GLU A 309 -12.86 -21.20 14.30
N THR A 310 -12.10 -22.20 14.73
CA THR A 310 -11.24 -22.10 15.91
C THR A 310 -10.08 -21.12 15.68
N ALA A 311 -9.68 -20.95 14.42
CA ALA A 311 -8.68 -19.95 14.04
C ALA A 311 -9.18 -18.49 14.22
N PHE A 312 -10.46 -18.30 14.51
CA PHE A 312 -11.11 -16.99 14.71
C PHE A 312 -11.89 -16.94 16.02
N ASP A 313 -11.59 -17.84 16.96
CA ASP A 313 -12.21 -17.86 18.29
C ASP A 313 -11.26 -17.17 19.30
N PRO A 314 -11.73 -16.18 20.07
CA PRO A 314 -10.94 -15.58 21.15
C PRO A 314 -10.48 -16.58 22.20
N LYS A 315 -11.16 -17.72 22.33
CA LYS A 315 -10.79 -18.80 23.26
C LYS A 315 -9.69 -19.72 22.74
N ASN A 316 -9.20 -19.50 21.52
CA ASN A 316 -8.09 -20.28 20.97
C ASN A 316 -6.87 -20.14 21.90
N PRO A 317 -6.29 -21.24 22.41
CA PRO A 317 -5.21 -21.21 23.41
C PRO A 317 -3.91 -20.56 22.87
N ASP A 318 -3.75 -20.43 21.56
CA ASP A 318 -2.61 -19.79 20.92
C ASP A 318 -2.68 -18.25 20.96
N TYR A 319 -3.83 -17.70 21.35
CA TYR A 319 -4.11 -16.26 21.38
C TYR A 319 -4.03 -15.70 22.81
N LYS A 320 -3.92 -14.39 22.92
CA LYS A 320 -3.75 -13.73 24.23
C LYS A 320 -4.92 -12.86 24.64
N PHE A 321 -6.14 -13.24 24.21
CA PHE A 321 -7.37 -12.55 24.61
C PHE A 321 -7.76 -12.79 26.07
#